data_e0d4192700a99b82f9f5a50cbcb796fa
#
_entry.id   e0d4192700a99b82f9f5a50cbcb796fa
#
_cell.length_a   1.000
_cell.length_b   1.000
_cell.length_c   1.000
_cell.angle_alpha   90.00
_cell.angle_beta   90.00
_cell.angle_gamma   90.00
#
_symmetry.space_group_name_H-M   'P 1'
#
loop_
_entity.id
_entity.type
_entity.pdbx_description
1 polymer ?
#
loop_
_entity_poly.entity_id
_entity_poly.type
_entity_poly.pdbx_seq_one_letter_code
_entity_poly.pdbx_strand_id
1 'polypeptide(L)'
;VEQKVDNNQPNRGILPLPNLETKFVAANSLIRFSDQLNLRSNEVIATEQELKEVQKKHFTARSKATKDKYRERDQELRKAIGDLLKATGLEVALADSLATWNPYNQNTSADFFDPEWMFGIADGFDIVIGNPPYVRQEQIKEFKPILQKQFDCYTGVADLFVYFFERGYQLLNTGGVLSYICSNKYFRSGYGEKLRDFLGKNTTIQQLIDFGDTDVFTAIAYPSIILFSKEKASKDAKLKALSWQQTEALNQFPSVFDAQNFLMPQSALKADGWRLENTQVLDLLAKLRNAGKPLGEYVNGKFYYGIKTGFNEAFVIDRATRDKLIAEHSSSAEIIKPFLRGRDVKRWRMEYQDLYLIFTKKGIDIKKYPAIENYLSQYKNRLEIRAGDSKWFELQASPAEVNRFERRKIVYPDIASSCEFAFDNNSIFPDCTLFFIPSESEYLLGFLNSSIIQFFISQIFPAIRGNFRRFKSIYVSQIPIPTATEAEQKTIETLVQKCLEAKGQNVGQWEQEIDEIVARLYGLSDLDRT
;
A
#
# COMPACT_ATOMS: atom_id res chain seq x y z
N VAL A 1 -5.57 -39.35 9.51
CA VAL A 1 -5.55 -40.81 9.75
C VAL A 1 -6.68 -41.12 10.71
N GLU A 2 -7.71 -41.74 10.20
CA GLU A 2 -8.81 -42.21 11.04
C GLU A 2 -8.31 -43.44 11.84
N GLN A 3 -8.23 -43.33 13.16
CA GLN A 3 -7.90 -44.42 14.04
C GLN A 3 -9.22 -45.05 14.54
N LYS A 4 -9.40 -46.34 14.32
CA LYS A 4 -10.55 -47.07 14.87
C LYS A 4 -10.35 -47.30 16.35
N VAL A 5 -11.32 -46.90 17.14
CA VAL A 5 -11.36 -47.16 18.61
C VAL A 5 -11.63 -48.63 18.85
N ASP A 6 -10.71 -49.31 19.54
CA ASP A 6 -10.86 -50.70 19.99
C ASP A 6 -10.76 -50.73 21.53
N ASN A 7 -11.90 -50.90 22.21
CA ASN A 7 -11.95 -50.87 23.67
C ASN A 7 -11.20 -52.03 24.36
N ASN A 8 -10.80 -53.07 23.60
CA ASN A 8 -10.06 -54.22 24.13
C ASN A 8 -8.55 -54.04 24.09
N GLN A 9 -8.06 -52.93 23.52
CA GLN A 9 -6.62 -52.66 23.45
C GLN A 9 -6.18 -51.59 24.46
N PRO A 10 -4.89 -51.61 24.86
CA PRO A 10 -4.33 -50.51 25.66
C PRO A 10 -4.54 -49.16 24.93
N ASN A 11 -4.91 -48.12 25.68
CA ASN A 11 -5.26 -46.81 25.13
C ASN A 11 -6.35 -46.88 24.05
N ARG A 12 -7.23 -47.88 24.10
CA ARG A 12 -8.31 -48.11 23.11
C ARG A 12 -7.80 -48.27 21.68
N GLY A 13 -6.60 -48.77 21.48
CA GLY A 13 -5.96 -48.89 20.16
C GLY A 13 -5.48 -47.55 19.56
N ILE A 14 -5.64 -46.46 20.27
CA ILE A 14 -5.24 -45.12 19.78
C ILE A 14 -3.74 -44.91 20.04
N LEU A 15 -3.00 -44.67 19.00
CA LEU A 15 -1.58 -44.29 19.10
C LEU A 15 -1.47 -42.86 19.69
N PRO A 16 -0.64 -42.69 20.73
CA PRO A 16 -0.40 -41.32 21.24
C PRO A 16 0.28 -40.47 20.19
N LEU A 17 0.02 -39.17 20.22
CA LEU A 17 0.75 -38.22 19.39
C LEU A 17 2.25 -38.29 19.69
N PRO A 18 3.10 -38.16 18.67
CA PRO A 18 4.54 -38.05 18.86
C PRO A 18 4.91 -36.78 19.62
N ASN A 19 6.17 -36.67 20.07
CA ASN A 19 6.66 -35.51 20.79
C ASN A 19 6.87 -34.32 19.82
N LEU A 20 5.88 -33.43 19.75
CA LEU A 20 5.87 -32.29 18.84
C LEU A 20 6.70 -31.09 19.34
N GLU A 21 7.27 -31.15 20.54
CA GLU A 21 7.99 -30.03 21.19
C GLU A 21 9.04 -29.40 20.29
N THR A 22 9.82 -30.23 19.55
CA THR A 22 10.85 -29.75 18.62
C THR A 22 10.31 -29.38 17.24
N LYS A 23 8.98 -29.41 17.06
CA LYS A 23 8.33 -29.06 15.79
C LYS A 23 7.62 -27.70 15.84
N PHE A 24 7.53 -27.11 17.03
CA PHE A 24 7.02 -25.77 17.25
C PHE A 24 8.12 -24.91 17.85
N VAL A 25 8.50 -23.84 17.17
CA VAL A 25 9.56 -22.95 17.64
C VAL A 25 9.08 -21.50 17.58
N ALA A 26 9.42 -20.72 18.61
CA ALA A 26 9.33 -19.28 18.56
C ALA A 26 10.65 -18.75 18.03
N ALA A 27 10.63 -18.03 16.91
CA ALA A 27 11.84 -17.56 16.25
C ALA A 27 11.58 -16.31 15.40
N ASN A 28 12.59 -15.47 15.23
CA ASN A 28 12.55 -14.39 14.26
C ASN A 28 12.75 -14.94 12.84
N SER A 29 11.65 -15.24 12.16
CA SER A 29 11.68 -15.90 10.85
C SER A 29 12.30 -15.06 9.73
N LEU A 30 12.43 -13.74 9.89
CA LEU A 30 13.08 -12.87 8.91
C LEU A 30 14.61 -12.91 8.97
N ILE A 31 15.17 -13.19 10.14
CA ILE A 31 16.62 -13.21 10.31
C ILE A 31 17.15 -14.59 9.93
N ARG A 32 17.95 -14.63 8.86
CA ARG A 32 18.65 -15.84 8.45
C ARG A 32 19.92 -16.00 9.26
N PHE A 33 20.29 -17.25 9.50
CA PHE A 33 21.64 -17.56 9.90
C PHE A 33 22.59 -17.21 8.75
N SER A 34 23.75 -16.61 9.05
CA SER A 34 24.61 -16.07 7.99
C SER A 34 25.18 -17.18 7.09
N ASP A 35 25.43 -16.86 5.81
CA ASP A 35 26.06 -17.73 4.82
C ASP A 35 27.51 -18.19 5.18
N GLN A 36 28.03 -17.77 6.35
CA GLN A 36 29.32 -18.16 6.88
C GLN A 36 29.40 -19.65 7.32
N LEU A 37 28.27 -20.37 7.31
CA LEU A 37 28.24 -21.81 7.57
C LEU A 37 28.91 -22.67 6.49
N ASN A 38 29.38 -22.11 5.40
CA ASN A 38 30.18 -22.83 4.38
C ASN A 38 31.53 -23.33 4.90
N LEU A 39 31.91 -23.03 6.14
CA LEU A 39 33.15 -23.48 6.81
C LEU A 39 32.91 -24.68 7.76
N ARG A 40 31.90 -25.52 7.50
CA ARG A 40 31.65 -26.73 8.32
C ARG A 40 32.80 -27.72 8.18
N SER A 41 33.51 -27.96 9.29
CA SER A 41 34.47 -29.04 9.37
C SER A 41 33.75 -30.42 9.33
N ASN A 42 34.47 -31.47 8.99
CA ASN A 42 33.92 -32.84 9.04
C ASN A 42 33.40 -33.21 10.44
N GLU A 43 33.97 -32.63 11.50
CA GLU A 43 33.54 -32.85 12.89
C GLU A 43 32.19 -32.14 13.16
N VAL A 44 32.00 -30.95 12.65
CA VAL A 44 30.69 -30.25 12.73
C VAL A 44 29.61 -31.08 12.04
N ILE A 45 29.87 -31.54 10.80
CA ILE A 45 28.92 -32.34 10.03
C ILE A 45 28.55 -33.64 10.76
N ALA A 46 29.55 -34.35 11.32
CA ALA A 46 29.31 -35.58 12.06
C ALA A 46 28.47 -35.36 13.32
N THR A 47 28.73 -34.25 14.06
CA THR A 47 27.99 -33.91 15.27
C THR A 47 26.54 -33.45 14.94
N GLU A 48 26.35 -32.74 13.83
CA GLU A 48 25.01 -32.40 13.33
C GLU A 48 24.20 -33.64 12.91
N GLN A 49 24.84 -34.63 12.33
CA GLN A 49 24.18 -35.90 12.00
C GLN A 49 23.74 -36.64 13.27
N GLU A 50 24.60 -36.67 14.30
CA GLU A 50 24.21 -37.25 15.59
C GLU A 50 23.03 -36.50 16.21
N LEU A 51 23.04 -35.16 16.16
CA LEU A 51 21.93 -34.32 16.64
C LEU A 51 20.62 -34.66 15.92
N LYS A 52 20.62 -34.79 14.60
CA LYS A 52 19.46 -35.22 13.80
C LYS A 52 18.93 -36.60 14.25
N GLU A 53 19.80 -37.55 14.51
CA GLU A 53 19.41 -38.89 15.00
C GLU A 53 18.82 -38.83 16.43
N VAL A 54 19.38 -38.02 17.32
CA VAL A 54 18.84 -37.79 18.67
C VAL A 54 17.46 -37.17 18.62
N GLN A 55 17.22 -36.15 17.79
CA GLN A 55 15.91 -35.52 17.58
C GLN A 55 14.88 -36.54 17.05
N LYS A 56 15.26 -37.39 16.09
CA LYS A 56 14.39 -38.43 15.55
C LYS A 56 14.01 -39.47 16.63
N LYS A 57 14.96 -39.86 17.46
CA LYS A 57 14.71 -40.79 18.60
C LYS A 57 13.83 -40.11 19.66
N HIS A 58 14.07 -38.85 19.97
CA HIS A 58 13.22 -38.09 20.88
C HIS A 58 11.77 -37.99 20.37
N PHE A 59 11.55 -37.75 19.09
CA PHE A 59 10.25 -37.65 18.46
C PHE A 59 9.35 -38.86 18.73
N THR A 60 9.95 -40.07 18.76
CA THR A 60 9.23 -41.34 18.98
C THR A 60 9.33 -41.85 20.42
N ALA A 61 10.06 -41.18 21.31
CA ALA A 61 10.24 -41.62 22.71
C ALA A 61 8.94 -41.55 23.51
N ARG A 62 8.62 -42.60 24.24
CA ARG A 62 7.36 -42.73 24.97
C ARG A 62 7.50 -42.48 26.48
N SER A 63 8.63 -42.88 27.09
CA SER A 63 8.82 -42.72 28.54
C SER A 63 9.47 -41.37 28.86
N LYS A 64 9.14 -40.80 30.02
CA LYS A 64 9.71 -39.56 30.52
C LYS A 64 11.26 -39.68 30.59
N ALA A 65 11.78 -40.73 31.19
CA ALA A 65 13.22 -40.94 31.33
C ALA A 65 13.94 -40.99 29.99
N THR A 66 13.34 -41.62 28.94
CA THR A 66 13.91 -41.66 27.61
C THR A 66 13.86 -40.27 26.92
N LYS A 67 12.78 -39.49 27.14
CA LYS A 67 12.70 -38.13 26.63
C LYS A 67 13.76 -37.23 27.25
N ASP A 68 13.88 -37.27 28.58
CA ASP A 68 14.85 -36.44 29.31
C ASP A 68 16.29 -36.78 28.88
N LYS A 69 16.63 -38.06 28.71
CA LYS A 69 17.92 -38.49 28.18
C LYS A 69 18.22 -37.90 26.80
N TYR A 70 17.27 -37.91 25.89
CA TYR A 70 17.49 -37.34 24.54
C TYR A 70 17.54 -35.82 24.55
N ARG A 71 16.79 -35.13 25.45
CA ARG A 71 16.90 -33.69 25.64
C ARG A 71 18.26 -33.26 26.14
N GLU A 72 18.80 -33.95 27.14
CA GLU A 72 20.17 -33.71 27.64
C GLU A 72 21.19 -33.89 26.53
N ARG A 73 21.10 -35.01 25.76
CA ARG A 73 22.02 -35.26 24.65
C ARG A 73 21.90 -34.22 23.52
N ASP A 74 20.70 -33.77 23.19
CA ASP A 74 20.49 -32.68 22.21
C ASP A 74 21.20 -31.41 22.66
N GLN A 75 21.06 -31.01 23.93
CA GLN A 75 21.72 -29.82 24.47
C GLN A 75 23.26 -29.94 24.46
N GLU A 76 23.80 -31.09 24.83
CA GLU A 76 25.26 -31.36 24.76
C GLU A 76 25.79 -31.19 23.33
N LEU A 77 25.08 -31.80 22.37
CA LEU A 77 25.47 -31.74 20.96
C LEU A 77 25.40 -30.31 20.40
N ARG A 78 24.38 -29.56 20.72
CA ARG A 78 24.28 -28.13 20.33
C ARG A 78 25.43 -27.30 20.87
N LYS A 79 25.79 -27.51 22.13
CA LYS A 79 26.95 -26.85 22.74
C LYS A 79 28.24 -27.22 22.03
N ALA A 80 28.46 -28.52 21.80
CA ALA A 80 29.64 -29.02 21.09
C ALA A 80 29.76 -28.42 19.68
N ILE A 81 28.64 -28.36 18.93
CA ILE A 81 28.61 -27.73 17.60
C ILE A 81 28.95 -26.25 17.70
N GLY A 82 28.38 -25.50 18.67
CA GLY A 82 28.73 -24.11 18.89
C GLY A 82 30.22 -23.89 19.15
N ASP A 83 30.83 -24.72 19.96
CA ASP A 83 32.26 -24.65 20.25
C ASP A 83 33.12 -25.00 19.02
N LEU A 84 32.73 -25.99 18.24
CA LEU A 84 33.39 -26.33 16.98
C LEU A 84 33.27 -25.21 15.93
N LEU A 85 32.09 -24.59 15.81
CA LEU A 85 31.87 -23.47 14.89
C LEU A 85 32.69 -22.22 15.28
N LYS A 86 32.87 -21.94 16.57
CA LYS A 86 33.80 -20.89 17.04
C LYS A 86 35.23 -21.20 16.62
N ALA A 87 35.65 -22.43 16.76
CA ALA A 87 37.00 -22.86 16.36
C ALA A 87 37.26 -22.75 14.85
N THR A 88 36.20 -22.83 14.03
CA THR A 88 36.28 -22.62 12.57
C THR A 88 36.13 -21.15 12.13
N GLY A 89 36.02 -20.21 13.07
CA GLY A 89 36.00 -18.75 12.81
C GLY A 89 34.62 -18.14 12.70
N LEU A 90 33.56 -18.85 13.08
CA LEU A 90 32.23 -18.24 13.19
C LEU A 90 32.24 -17.21 14.30
N GLU A 91 31.52 -16.08 14.08
CA GLU A 91 31.37 -15.03 15.08
C GLU A 91 30.84 -15.61 16.40
N VAL A 92 31.51 -15.27 17.52
CA VAL A 92 31.24 -15.85 18.85
C VAL A 92 29.77 -15.67 19.25
N ALA A 93 29.21 -14.46 19.06
CA ALA A 93 27.81 -14.18 19.41
C ALA A 93 26.83 -15.08 18.64
N LEU A 94 27.13 -15.36 17.38
CA LEU A 94 26.30 -16.19 16.51
C LEU A 94 26.38 -17.67 16.90
N ALA A 95 27.60 -18.16 17.18
CA ALA A 95 27.80 -19.53 17.65
C ALA A 95 27.15 -19.76 19.03
N ASP A 96 27.21 -18.75 19.92
CA ASP A 96 26.54 -18.81 21.21
C ASP A 96 25.02 -18.82 21.08
N SER A 97 24.45 -18.03 20.17
CA SER A 97 23.01 -18.06 19.89
C SER A 97 22.54 -19.45 19.41
N LEU A 98 23.35 -20.12 18.56
CA LEU A 98 23.07 -21.49 18.14
C LEU A 98 23.15 -22.49 19.31
N ALA A 99 24.22 -22.42 20.08
CA ALA A 99 24.48 -23.34 21.18
C ALA A 99 23.45 -23.22 22.32
N THR A 100 22.98 -22.03 22.60
CA THR A 100 22.06 -21.74 23.72
C THR A 100 20.58 -21.91 23.36
N TRP A 101 20.24 -21.94 22.06
CA TRP A 101 18.86 -22.15 21.66
C TRP A 101 18.36 -23.53 22.12
N ASN A 102 17.26 -23.53 22.88
CA ASN A 102 16.66 -24.72 23.44
C ASN A 102 15.27 -24.98 22.83
N PRO A 103 15.10 -25.97 21.94
CA PRO A 103 13.83 -26.29 21.29
C PRO A 103 12.74 -26.78 22.25
N TYR A 104 13.13 -27.21 23.46
CA TYR A 104 12.20 -27.72 24.49
C TYR A 104 11.65 -26.62 25.38
N ASN A 105 12.19 -25.41 25.33
CA ASN A 105 11.70 -24.24 26.05
C ASN A 105 10.90 -23.33 25.11
N GLN A 106 9.60 -23.55 25.07
CA GLN A 106 8.69 -22.77 24.20
C GLN A 106 8.39 -21.34 24.70
N ASN A 107 8.91 -20.97 25.87
CA ASN A 107 8.78 -19.61 26.41
C ASN A 107 9.90 -18.67 25.96
N THR A 108 10.89 -19.17 25.23
CA THR A 108 11.99 -18.38 24.68
C THR A 108 11.91 -18.33 23.16
N SER A 109 12.17 -17.15 22.58
CA SER A 109 12.25 -16.95 21.14
C SER A 109 13.71 -16.95 20.70
N ALA A 110 14.00 -17.61 19.56
CA ALA A 110 15.30 -17.45 18.90
C ALA A 110 15.32 -16.15 18.08
N ASP A 111 16.46 -15.47 18.08
CA ASP A 111 16.67 -14.24 17.30
C ASP A 111 16.84 -14.49 15.79
N PHE A 112 16.86 -15.75 15.38
CA PHE A 112 17.04 -16.22 14.01
C PHE A 112 16.11 -17.39 13.70
N PHE A 113 15.95 -17.70 12.41
CA PHE A 113 15.25 -18.89 11.94
C PHE A 113 16.07 -19.60 10.86
N ASP A 114 16.48 -20.83 11.16
CA ASP A 114 17.22 -21.71 10.25
C ASP A 114 16.56 -23.11 10.20
N PRO A 115 15.94 -23.49 9.05
CA PRO A 115 15.24 -24.77 8.92
C PRO A 115 16.15 -26.00 9.07
N GLU A 116 17.39 -25.91 8.59
CA GLU A 116 18.31 -27.02 8.69
C GLU A 116 18.74 -27.27 10.14
N TRP A 117 19.10 -26.20 10.85
CA TRP A 117 19.47 -26.25 12.26
C TRP A 117 18.34 -26.64 13.18
N MET A 118 17.14 -26.08 12.96
CA MET A 118 15.99 -26.27 13.84
C MET A 118 15.25 -27.58 13.60
N PHE A 119 15.14 -28.00 12.34
CA PHE A 119 14.30 -29.13 11.93
C PHE A 119 15.04 -30.22 11.14
N GLY A 120 16.29 -30.00 10.76
CA GLY A 120 17.04 -30.88 9.88
C GLY A 120 16.61 -30.84 8.42
N ILE A 121 15.93 -29.72 7.99
CA ILE A 121 15.39 -29.53 6.65
C ILE A 121 16.37 -28.66 5.85
N ALA A 122 17.16 -29.31 4.97
CA ALA A 122 18.14 -28.59 4.13
C ALA A 122 17.54 -28.05 2.82
N ASP A 123 16.61 -28.78 2.21
CA ASP A 123 16.10 -28.48 0.86
C ASP A 123 14.92 -27.47 0.87
N GLY A 124 14.46 -27.07 2.05
CA GLY A 124 13.29 -26.20 2.23
C GLY A 124 12.00 -26.97 2.47
N PHE A 125 10.92 -26.22 2.62
CA PHE A 125 9.59 -26.75 2.93
C PHE A 125 8.76 -26.94 1.66
N ASP A 126 7.89 -27.96 1.66
CA ASP A 126 6.91 -28.16 0.58
C ASP A 126 5.80 -27.10 0.63
N ILE A 127 5.45 -26.66 1.84
CA ILE A 127 4.37 -25.69 2.07
C ILE A 127 4.80 -24.67 3.11
N VAL A 128 4.63 -23.39 2.78
CA VAL A 128 4.75 -22.27 3.69
C VAL A 128 3.39 -21.56 3.77
N ILE A 129 2.80 -21.51 4.96
CA ILE A 129 1.52 -20.85 5.18
C ILE A 129 1.65 -19.82 6.32
N GLY A 130 1.02 -18.66 6.21
CA GLY A 130 1.12 -17.67 7.26
C GLY A 130 0.24 -16.45 7.12
N ASN A 131 0.24 -15.68 8.19
CA ASN A 131 -0.33 -14.34 8.27
C ASN A 131 0.80 -13.39 8.73
N PRO A 132 1.58 -12.82 7.81
CA PRO A 132 2.67 -11.92 8.16
C PRO A 132 2.19 -10.69 8.94
N PRO A 133 2.96 -10.20 9.92
CA PRO A 133 2.55 -9.10 10.77
C PRO A 133 2.46 -7.76 10.01
N TYR A 134 1.39 -6.98 10.25
CA TYR A 134 1.12 -5.70 9.58
C TYR A 134 1.79 -4.53 10.30
N VAL A 135 3.11 -4.63 10.49
CA VAL A 135 3.92 -3.60 11.17
C VAL A 135 4.38 -2.55 10.15
N ARG A 136 4.09 -1.29 10.44
CA ARG A 136 4.47 -0.16 9.57
C ARG A 136 5.96 0.12 9.61
N GLN A 137 6.49 0.63 8.50
CA GLN A 137 7.91 0.91 8.30
C GLN A 137 8.52 1.85 9.35
N GLU A 138 7.72 2.71 10.00
CA GLU A 138 8.19 3.59 11.09
C GLU A 138 8.61 2.82 12.35
N GLN A 139 8.01 1.64 12.57
CA GLN A 139 8.24 0.80 13.76
C GLN A 139 9.38 -0.21 13.60
N ILE A 140 9.93 -0.35 12.38
CA ILE A 140 11.00 -1.32 12.07
C ILE A 140 12.34 -0.66 11.74
N LYS A 141 12.55 0.56 12.19
CA LYS A 141 13.76 1.35 11.84
C LYS A 141 15.06 0.61 12.17
N GLU A 142 15.11 -0.05 13.32
CA GLU A 142 16.29 -0.77 13.80
C GLU A 142 16.64 -2.00 12.94
N PHE A 143 15.64 -2.61 12.33
CA PHE A 143 15.84 -3.77 11.46
C PHE A 143 16.23 -3.40 10.02
N LYS A 144 16.03 -2.16 9.59
CA LYS A 144 16.28 -1.75 8.18
C LYS A 144 17.68 -2.09 7.66
N PRO A 145 18.78 -1.91 8.42
CA PRO A 145 20.12 -2.26 7.92
C PRO A 145 20.29 -3.75 7.61
N ILE A 146 19.70 -4.62 8.43
CA ILE A 146 19.72 -6.07 8.23
C ILE A 146 18.83 -6.47 7.05
N LEU A 147 17.59 -5.92 6.98
CA LEU A 147 16.66 -6.18 5.89
C LEU A 147 17.22 -5.76 4.53
N GLN A 148 17.94 -4.63 4.48
CA GLN A 148 18.60 -4.15 3.26
C GLN A 148 19.68 -5.09 2.74
N LYS A 149 20.36 -5.80 3.64
CA LYS A 149 21.41 -6.77 3.26
C LYS A 149 20.84 -8.11 2.82
N GLN A 150 19.67 -8.50 3.32
CA GLN A 150 19.15 -9.86 3.17
C GLN A 150 18.03 -9.98 2.12
N PHE A 151 17.41 -8.88 1.68
CA PHE A 151 16.22 -8.91 0.82
C PHE A 151 16.35 -8.03 -0.42
N ASP A 152 16.14 -8.62 -1.58
CA ASP A 152 16.10 -7.91 -2.88
C ASP A 152 14.90 -6.98 -2.97
N CYS A 153 13.77 -7.36 -2.35
CA CYS A 153 12.56 -6.56 -2.27
C CYS A 153 12.68 -5.32 -1.35
N TYR A 154 13.84 -5.10 -0.74
CA TYR A 154 14.00 -4.00 0.21
C TYR A 154 13.71 -2.65 -0.41
N THR A 155 12.87 -1.89 0.29
CA THR A 155 12.70 -0.44 0.13
C THR A 155 12.63 0.21 1.51
N GLY A 156 13.19 1.42 1.66
CA GLY A 156 13.23 2.12 2.95
C GLY A 156 11.86 2.51 3.53
N VAL A 157 10.78 2.32 2.76
CA VAL A 157 9.40 2.69 3.09
C VAL A 157 8.40 1.53 3.05
N ALA A 158 8.89 0.29 2.91
CA ALA A 158 8.03 -0.89 2.89
C ALA A 158 7.65 -1.33 4.31
N ASP A 159 6.40 -1.74 4.45
CA ASP A 159 5.90 -2.39 5.67
C ASP A 159 6.51 -3.79 5.84
N LEU A 160 6.55 -4.29 7.07
CA LEU A 160 7.29 -5.51 7.44
C LEU A 160 6.87 -6.75 6.63
N PHE A 161 5.59 -6.89 6.32
CA PHE A 161 5.07 -8.07 5.61
C PHE A 161 5.69 -8.29 4.22
N VAL A 162 6.22 -7.24 3.58
CA VAL A 162 6.87 -7.33 2.26
C VAL A 162 8.06 -8.31 2.31
N TYR A 163 8.86 -8.25 3.36
CA TYR A 163 10.04 -9.10 3.53
C TYR A 163 9.68 -10.55 3.82
N PHE A 164 8.50 -10.80 4.43
CA PHE A 164 8.01 -12.16 4.65
C PHE A 164 7.71 -12.91 3.36
N PHE A 165 7.30 -12.22 2.29
CA PHE A 165 7.10 -12.86 0.99
C PHE A 165 8.40 -13.45 0.42
N GLU A 166 9.45 -12.64 0.39
CA GLU A 166 10.75 -13.10 -0.10
C GLU A 166 11.33 -14.15 0.83
N ARG A 167 11.18 -13.97 2.16
CA ARG A 167 11.60 -14.99 3.12
C ARG A 167 10.83 -16.30 2.95
N GLY A 168 9.52 -16.24 2.81
CA GLY A 168 8.69 -17.42 2.55
C GLY A 168 9.11 -18.15 1.28
N TYR A 169 9.38 -17.43 0.20
CA TYR A 169 9.92 -17.99 -1.04
C TYR A 169 11.29 -18.67 -0.83
N GLN A 170 12.18 -18.05 -0.06
CA GLN A 170 13.49 -18.63 0.26
C GLN A 170 13.37 -19.93 1.06
N LEU A 171 12.37 -20.01 1.93
CA LEU A 171 12.11 -21.19 2.76
C LEU A 171 11.47 -22.37 2.01
N LEU A 172 10.91 -22.15 0.82
CA LEU A 172 10.35 -23.21 0.00
C LEU A 172 11.43 -24.03 -0.71
N ASN A 173 11.18 -25.33 -0.87
CA ASN A 173 11.88 -26.15 -1.86
C ASN A 173 11.41 -25.78 -3.28
N THR A 174 12.08 -26.31 -4.31
CA THR A 174 11.66 -26.15 -5.70
C THR A 174 10.30 -26.84 -5.91
N GLY A 175 9.31 -26.13 -6.49
CA GLY A 175 7.93 -26.59 -6.61
C GLY A 175 7.08 -26.44 -5.36
N GLY A 176 7.67 -26.09 -4.23
CA GLY A 176 6.96 -25.82 -2.98
C GLY A 176 6.00 -24.65 -3.10
N VAL A 177 4.97 -24.63 -2.27
CA VAL A 177 3.82 -23.71 -2.37
C VAL A 177 3.74 -22.79 -1.16
N LEU A 178 3.53 -21.49 -1.39
CA LEU A 178 3.26 -20.51 -0.35
C LEU A 178 1.82 -20.03 -0.39
N SER A 179 1.17 -19.96 0.79
CA SER A 179 -0.11 -19.29 0.96
C SER A 179 -0.05 -18.29 2.10
N TYR A 180 -0.23 -17.01 1.79
CA TYR A 180 -0.30 -15.95 2.78
C TYR A 180 -1.62 -15.19 2.71
N ILE A 181 -2.16 -14.85 3.89
CA ILE A 181 -3.12 -13.78 4.04
C ILE A 181 -2.38 -12.55 4.58
N CYS A 182 -2.45 -11.42 3.86
CA CYS A 182 -1.73 -10.20 4.23
C CYS A 182 -2.44 -8.96 3.67
N SER A 183 -1.91 -7.76 3.96
CA SER A 183 -2.46 -6.53 3.41
C SER A 183 -2.31 -6.46 1.88
N ASN A 184 -3.37 -6.05 1.16
CA ASN A 184 -3.36 -5.82 -0.28
C ASN A 184 -2.60 -4.56 -0.71
N LYS A 185 -2.06 -3.78 0.22
CA LYS A 185 -1.36 -2.51 -0.09
C LYS A 185 -0.23 -2.68 -1.09
N TYR A 186 0.45 -3.85 -1.08
CA TYR A 186 1.50 -4.11 -2.06
C TYR A 186 1.00 -4.21 -3.50
N PHE A 187 -0.31 -4.36 -3.74
CA PHE A 187 -0.85 -4.37 -5.10
C PHE A 187 -0.65 -3.03 -5.82
N ARG A 188 -0.78 -1.90 -5.10
CA ARG A 188 -0.85 -0.57 -5.70
C ARG A 188 0.14 0.46 -5.12
N SER A 189 0.76 0.17 -3.96
CA SER A 189 1.74 1.09 -3.36
C SER A 189 3.05 1.11 -4.14
N GLY A 190 3.73 2.26 -4.13
CA GLY A 190 5.06 2.40 -4.74
C GLY A 190 6.10 1.48 -4.09
N TYR A 191 6.03 1.28 -2.76
CA TYR A 191 6.96 0.40 -2.05
C TYR A 191 6.76 -1.09 -2.41
N GLY A 192 5.61 -1.46 -2.97
CA GLY A 192 5.31 -2.82 -3.42
C GLY A 192 5.91 -3.18 -4.79
N GLU A 193 6.46 -2.23 -5.53
CA GLU A 193 6.95 -2.44 -6.90
C GLU A 193 8.00 -3.55 -6.99
N LYS A 194 9.03 -3.51 -6.13
CA LYS A 194 10.06 -4.54 -6.10
C LYS A 194 9.52 -5.92 -5.74
N LEU A 195 8.56 -5.99 -4.81
CA LEU A 195 7.91 -7.25 -4.45
C LEU A 195 7.10 -7.81 -5.63
N ARG A 196 6.32 -6.97 -6.31
CA ARG A 196 5.54 -7.38 -7.49
C ARG A 196 6.44 -7.90 -8.61
N ASP A 197 7.53 -7.20 -8.88
CA ASP A 197 8.54 -7.62 -9.86
C ASP A 197 9.19 -8.96 -9.48
N PHE A 198 9.57 -9.11 -8.21
CA PHE A 198 10.14 -10.34 -7.68
C PHE A 198 9.19 -11.53 -7.84
N LEU A 199 7.93 -11.38 -7.39
CA LEU A 199 6.93 -12.43 -7.49
C LEU A 199 6.61 -12.76 -8.96
N GLY A 200 6.46 -11.75 -9.81
CA GLY A 200 6.18 -11.95 -11.23
C GLY A 200 7.27 -12.70 -11.99
N LYS A 201 8.54 -12.54 -11.59
CA LYS A 201 9.71 -13.17 -12.23
C LYS A 201 10.03 -14.57 -11.71
N ASN A 202 9.74 -14.83 -10.46
CA ASN A 202 10.28 -16.00 -9.75
C ASN A 202 9.21 -17.02 -9.36
N THR A 203 7.91 -16.69 -9.47
CA THR A 203 6.84 -17.57 -9.00
C THR A 203 5.77 -17.81 -10.06
N THR A 204 5.08 -18.94 -9.93
CA THR A 204 3.80 -19.18 -10.62
C THR A 204 2.67 -18.93 -9.62
N ILE A 205 1.95 -17.82 -9.83
CA ILE A 205 0.82 -17.44 -8.98
C ILE A 205 -0.39 -18.26 -9.42
N GLN A 206 -0.98 -19.00 -8.48
CA GLN A 206 -2.13 -19.88 -8.73
C GLN A 206 -3.45 -19.20 -8.36
N GLN A 207 -3.45 -18.47 -7.23
CA GLN A 207 -4.65 -17.78 -6.76
C GLN A 207 -4.28 -16.42 -6.17
N LEU A 208 -5.16 -15.45 -6.38
CA LEU A 208 -5.04 -14.11 -5.81
C LEU A 208 -6.42 -13.57 -5.48
N ILE A 209 -6.68 -13.30 -4.21
CA ILE A 209 -7.95 -12.80 -3.70
C ILE A 209 -7.73 -11.44 -3.04
N ASP A 210 -8.50 -10.44 -3.44
CA ASP A 210 -8.54 -9.13 -2.82
C ASP A 210 -9.86 -8.94 -2.08
N PHE A 211 -9.82 -8.83 -0.75
CA PHE A 211 -11.01 -8.56 0.07
C PHE A 211 -11.36 -7.08 0.15
N GLY A 212 -10.56 -6.21 -0.49
CA GLY A 212 -10.78 -4.77 -0.43
C GLY A 212 -10.75 -4.25 1.01
N ASP A 213 -11.81 -3.53 1.39
CA ASP A 213 -12.03 -3.00 2.74
C ASP A 213 -13.01 -3.84 3.58
N THR A 214 -13.26 -5.09 3.18
CA THR A 214 -14.10 -6.03 3.94
C THR A 214 -13.46 -6.35 5.30
N ASP A 215 -14.27 -6.34 6.35
CA ASP A 215 -13.84 -6.60 7.73
C ASP A 215 -13.57 -8.12 7.95
N VAL A 216 -12.50 -8.64 7.35
CA VAL A 216 -12.03 -10.02 7.60
C VAL A 216 -11.40 -10.15 8.98
N PHE A 217 -10.80 -9.09 9.50
CA PHE A 217 -10.21 -8.98 10.83
C PHE A 217 -10.88 -7.85 11.61
N THR A 218 -10.80 -7.91 12.94
CA THR A 218 -11.29 -6.84 13.82
C THR A 218 -10.53 -5.51 13.64
N ALA A 219 -9.28 -5.56 13.16
CA ALA A 219 -8.50 -4.38 12.80
C ALA A 219 -8.62 -4.08 11.31
N ILE A 220 -8.58 -2.79 10.93
CA ILE A 220 -8.61 -2.36 9.52
C ILE A 220 -7.31 -2.80 8.84
N ALA A 221 -7.38 -3.82 7.97
CA ALA A 221 -6.20 -4.46 7.39
C ALA A 221 -6.16 -4.51 5.85
N TYR A 222 -7.26 -4.33 5.15
CA TYR A 222 -7.36 -4.51 3.67
C TYR A 222 -6.75 -5.85 3.23
N PRO A 223 -7.33 -7.00 3.62
CA PRO A 223 -6.69 -8.28 3.44
C PRO A 223 -6.66 -8.74 1.99
N SER A 224 -5.66 -9.53 1.65
CA SER A 224 -5.57 -10.31 0.43
C SER A 224 -5.02 -11.69 0.72
N ILE A 225 -5.43 -12.69 -0.08
CA ILE A 225 -4.81 -14.02 -0.05
C ILE A 225 -4.06 -14.22 -1.36
N ILE A 226 -2.83 -14.71 -1.27
CA ILE A 226 -2.06 -15.16 -2.41
C ILE A 226 -1.64 -16.61 -2.21
N LEU A 227 -1.70 -17.38 -3.29
CA LEU A 227 -1.16 -18.73 -3.40
C LEU A 227 -0.22 -18.79 -4.60
N PHE A 228 1.04 -19.17 -4.40
CA PHE A 228 1.99 -19.35 -5.49
C PHE A 228 2.93 -20.53 -5.25
N SER A 229 3.49 -21.10 -6.32
CA SER A 229 4.58 -22.06 -6.27
C SER A 229 5.94 -21.43 -6.59
N LYS A 230 7.01 -21.99 -6.03
CA LYS A 230 8.41 -21.61 -6.30
C LYS A 230 8.87 -22.20 -7.64
N GLU A 231 8.24 -21.73 -8.68
CA GLU A 231 8.53 -22.08 -10.08
C GLU A 231 8.27 -20.86 -10.96
N LYS A 232 9.11 -20.66 -11.98
CA LYS A 232 8.87 -19.57 -12.95
C LYS A 232 7.63 -19.86 -13.77
N ALA A 233 6.78 -18.86 -13.89
CA ALA A 233 5.57 -18.95 -14.70
C ALA A 233 5.90 -19.16 -16.19
N SER A 234 5.12 -19.99 -16.86
CA SER A 234 5.10 -20.07 -18.33
C SER A 234 4.52 -18.77 -18.92
N LYS A 235 4.76 -18.52 -20.21
CA LYS A 235 4.21 -17.33 -20.89
C LYS A 235 2.69 -17.27 -20.84
N ASP A 236 2.04 -18.43 -20.87
CA ASP A 236 0.58 -18.57 -20.89
C ASP A 236 0.00 -18.88 -19.50
N ALA A 237 0.79 -18.73 -18.44
CA ALA A 237 0.34 -18.99 -17.08
C ALA A 237 -0.86 -18.11 -16.73
N LYS A 238 -1.89 -18.75 -16.18
CA LYS A 238 -3.11 -18.11 -15.69
C LYS A 238 -3.29 -18.40 -14.22
N LEU A 239 -3.87 -17.43 -13.52
CA LEU A 239 -4.26 -17.58 -12.12
C LEU A 239 -5.77 -17.41 -11.97
N LYS A 240 -6.31 -17.99 -10.89
CA LYS A 240 -7.67 -17.70 -10.43
C LYS A 240 -7.64 -16.44 -9.57
N ALA A 241 -8.34 -15.40 -10.01
CA ALA A 241 -8.45 -14.14 -9.30
C ALA A 241 -9.87 -13.94 -8.77
N LEU A 242 -10.01 -13.25 -7.64
CA LEU A 242 -11.28 -12.84 -7.06
C LEU A 242 -11.14 -11.47 -6.40
N SER A 243 -12.00 -10.52 -6.81
CA SER A 243 -12.25 -9.29 -6.06
C SER A 243 -13.52 -9.47 -5.23
N TRP A 244 -13.36 -9.58 -3.90
CA TRP A 244 -14.46 -9.85 -2.99
C TRP A 244 -15.44 -8.69 -2.94
N GLN A 245 -16.74 -8.99 -3.04
CA GLN A 245 -17.78 -7.99 -2.89
C GLN A 245 -18.23 -7.91 -1.43
N GLN A 246 -18.38 -6.69 -0.90
CA GLN A 246 -18.79 -6.47 0.51
C GLN A 246 -20.18 -7.04 0.86
N THR A 247 -21.00 -7.28 -0.14
CA THR A 247 -22.34 -7.90 0.02
C THR A 247 -22.27 -9.37 0.35
N GLU A 248 -21.13 -10.02 0.12
CA GLU A 248 -20.95 -11.46 0.34
C GLU A 248 -20.57 -11.76 1.78
N ALA A 249 -21.12 -12.82 2.34
CA ALA A 249 -20.82 -13.26 3.70
C ALA A 249 -19.53 -14.09 3.74
N LEU A 250 -18.57 -13.74 4.60
CA LEU A 250 -17.26 -14.40 4.70
C LEU A 250 -17.33 -15.92 4.97
N ASN A 251 -18.35 -16.39 5.67
CA ASN A 251 -18.55 -17.82 5.91
C ASN A 251 -18.93 -18.61 4.65
N GLN A 252 -19.30 -17.91 3.55
CA GLN A 252 -19.58 -18.49 2.26
C GLN A 252 -18.37 -18.44 1.31
N PHE A 253 -17.19 -18.07 1.82
CA PHE A 253 -15.98 -17.88 1.00
C PHE A 253 -15.72 -19.03 -0.02
N PRO A 254 -15.76 -20.32 0.36
CA PRO A 254 -15.51 -21.38 -0.63
C PRO A 254 -16.45 -21.36 -1.81
N SER A 255 -17.77 -21.24 -1.55
CA SER A 255 -18.79 -21.23 -2.61
C SER A 255 -18.73 -19.96 -3.46
N VAL A 256 -18.48 -18.81 -2.84
CA VAL A 256 -18.30 -17.54 -3.57
C VAL A 256 -17.04 -17.60 -4.45
N PHE A 257 -15.93 -18.11 -3.89
CA PHE A 257 -14.71 -18.28 -4.67
C PHE A 257 -14.93 -19.19 -5.87
N ASP A 258 -15.57 -20.35 -5.69
CA ASP A 258 -15.82 -21.29 -6.79
C ASP A 258 -16.74 -20.70 -7.87
N ALA A 259 -17.73 -19.89 -7.47
CA ALA A 259 -18.70 -19.31 -8.39
C ALA A 259 -18.22 -18.03 -9.10
N GLN A 260 -17.40 -17.20 -8.43
CA GLN A 260 -17.09 -15.84 -8.88
C GLN A 260 -15.62 -15.63 -9.25
N ASN A 261 -14.72 -16.63 -9.03
CA ASN A 261 -13.35 -16.48 -9.50
C ASN A 261 -13.30 -16.40 -11.02
N PHE A 262 -12.36 -15.65 -11.53
CA PHE A 262 -12.10 -15.57 -12.96
C PHE A 262 -10.63 -15.87 -13.27
N LEU A 263 -10.39 -16.38 -14.47
CA LEU A 263 -9.02 -16.63 -14.94
C LEU A 263 -8.44 -15.36 -15.54
N MET A 264 -7.27 -14.97 -15.09
CA MET A 264 -6.50 -13.90 -15.70
C MET A 264 -5.06 -14.35 -16.01
N PRO A 265 -4.43 -13.81 -17.07
CA PRO A 265 -3.03 -14.13 -17.37
C PRO A 265 -2.12 -13.53 -16.30
N GLN A 266 -1.17 -14.31 -15.79
CA GLN A 266 -0.18 -13.80 -14.82
C GLN A 266 0.63 -12.64 -15.40
N SER A 267 0.85 -12.62 -16.71
CA SER A 267 1.54 -11.54 -17.40
C SER A 267 0.85 -10.16 -17.29
N ALA A 268 -0.42 -10.11 -16.88
CA ALA A 268 -1.14 -8.87 -16.59
C ALA A 268 -0.75 -8.25 -15.23
N LEU A 269 -0.14 -9.03 -14.33
CA LEU A 269 0.36 -8.58 -13.04
C LEU A 269 1.71 -7.88 -13.22
N LYS A 270 1.67 -6.58 -13.53
CA LYS A 270 2.86 -5.76 -13.78
C LYS A 270 3.49 -5.19 -12.49
N ALA A 271 4.75 -4.84 -12.55
CA ALA A 271 5.46 -4.21 -11.43
C ALA A 271 4.86 -2.85 -11.01
N ASP A 272 4.27 -2.11 -11.93
CA ASP A 272 3.62 -0.80 -11.69
C ASP A 272 2.30 -0.90 -10.90
N GLY A 273 1.68 -2.09 -10.83
CA GLY A 273 0.49 -2.34 -10.03
C GLY A 273 -0.26 -3.61 -10.44
N TRP A 274 -0.85 -4.27 -9.46
CA TRP A 274 -1.69 -5.44 -9.65
C TRP A 274 -3.17 -5.05 -9.56
N ARG A 275 -3.93 -5.51 -10.56
CA ARG A 275 -5.39 -5.34 -10.64
C ARG A 275 -6.02 -6.67 -10.92
N LEU A 276 -7.01 -7.01 -10.11
CA LEU A 276 -7.78 -8.25 -10.26
C LEU A 276 -9.04 -7.91 -11.05
N GLU A 277 -8.88 -7.86 -12.37
CA GLU A 277 -9.94 -7.55 -13.31
C GLU A 277 -9.99 -8.61 -14.41
N ASN A 278 -11.16 -8.84 -14.98
CA ASN A 278 -11.29 -9.75 -16.10
C ASN A 278 -10.55 -9.21 -17.34
N THR A 279 -10.32 -10.08 -18.32
CA THR A 279 -9.56 -9.74 -19.52
C THR A 279 -10.17 -8.55 -20.27
N GLN A 280 -11.49 -8.42 -20.31
CA GLN A 280 -12.17 -7.32 -20.99
C GLN A 280 -11.82 -5.96 -20.37
N VAL A 281 -11.87 -5.85 -19.04
CA VAL A 281 -11.49 -4.63 -18.31
C VAL A 281 -10.01 -4.31 -18.50
N LEU A 282 -9.14 -5.32 -18.48
CA LEU A 282 -7.71 -5.13 -18.71
C LEU A 282 -7.42 -4.65 -20.15
N ASP A 283 -8.09 -5.21 -21.14
CA ASP A 283 -7.96 -4.82 -22.54
C ASP A 283 -8.49 -3.39 -22.75
N LEU A 284 -9.61 -3.04 -22.12
CA LEU A 284 -10.15 -1.67 -22.14
C LEU A 284 -9.15 -0.67 -21.53
N LEU A 285 -8.56 -0.97 -20.38
CA LEU A 285 -7.55 -0.12 -19.76
C LEU A 285 -6.30 0.03 -20.64
N ALA A 286 -5.88 -1.04 -21.31
CA ALA A 286 -4.76 -0.98 -22.26
C ALA A 286 -5.12 -0.09 -23.47
N LYS A 287 -6.35 -0.22 -24.01
CA LYS A 287 -6.86 0.62 -25.08
C LYS A 287 -6.86 2.09 -24.72
N LEU A 288 -7.39 2.43 -23.52
CA LEU A 288 -7.38 3.81 -23.02
C LEU A 288 -5.96 4.36 -22.91
N ARG A 289 -5.01 3.62 -22.33
CA ARG A 289 -3.62 4.05 -22.15
C ARG A 289 -2.88 4.29 -23.48
N ASN A 290 -3.15 3.44 -24.48
CA ASN A 290 -2.49 3.53 -25.76
C ASN A 290 -3.06 4.63 -26.68
N ALA A 291 -4.27 5.11 -26.40
CA ALA A 291 -4.96 6.10 -27.22
C ALA A 291 -4.52 7.55 -26.99
N GLY A 292 -3.79 7.83 -25.88
CA GLY A 292 -3.47 9.22 -25.55
C GLY A 292 -2.16 9.41 -24.80
N LYS A 293 -1.74 10.65 -24.68
CA LYS A 293 -0.60 11.05 -23.83
C LYS A 293 -1.01 11.11 -22.37
N PRO A 294 -0.16 10.65 -21.43
CA PRO A 294 -0.41 10.90 -20.00
C PRO A 294 -0.64 12.39 -19.71
N LEU A 295 -1.62 12.70 -18.88
CA LEU A 295 -1.95 14.09 -18.51
C LEU A 295 -0.72 14.84 -17.96
N GLY A 296 0.18 14.12 -17.27
CA GLY A 296 1.44 14.69 -16.81
C GLY A 296 2.30 15.30 -17.92
N GLU A 297 2.38 14.63 -19.06
CA GLU A 297 3.07 15.13 -20.25
C GLU A 297 2.26 16.22 -20.93
N TYR A 298 0.92 16.05 -21.01
CA TYR A 298 0.02 17.02 -21.64
C TYR A 298 0.10 18.41 -20.99
N VAL A 299 0.23 18.47 -19.65
CA VAL A 299 0.35 19.72 -18.88
C VAL A 299 1.78 20.06 -18.46
N ASN A 300 2.80 19.42 -19.06
CA ASN A 300 4.23 19.64 -18.78
C ASN A 300 4.58 19.49 -17.28
N GLY A 301 4.03 18.50 -16.60
CA GLY A 301 4.27 18.20 -15.18
C GLY A 301 3.71 19.22 -14.19
N LYS A 302 2.87 20.15 -14.64
CA LYS A 302 2.37 21.25 -13.81
C LYS A 302 1.19 20.84 -12.95
N PHE A 303 1.46 20.14 -11.86
CA PHE A 303 0.52 19.84 -10.78
C PHE A 303 0.97 20.51 -9.50
N TYR A 304 0.06 21.17 -8.83
CA TYR A 304 0.34 21.88 -7.59
C TYR A 304 -0.66 21.50 -6.51
N TYR A 305 -0.25 21.58 -5.27
CA TYR A 305 -1.10 21.39 -4.11
C TYR A 305 -1.29 22.72 -3.37
N GLY A 306 -2.33 22.79 -2.55
CA GLY A 306 -2.67 23.98 -1.82
C GLY A 306 -1.82 24.23 -0.58
N ILE A 307 -2.23 25.19 0.20
CA ILE A 307 -1.51 25.76 1.33
C ILE A 307 -1.70 24.90 2.57
N LYS A 308 -0.62 24.64 3.29
CA LYS A 308 -0.65 23.99 4.59
C LYS A 308 -0.49 25.03 5.70
N THR A 309 -1.57 25.30 6.41
CA THR A 309 -1.57 26.26 7.52
C THR A 309 -0.84 25.75 8.75
N GLY A 310 -0.90 24.44 8.99
CA GLY A 310 -0.43 23.80 10.21
C GLY A 310 -1.40 23.96 11.40
N PHE A 311 -2.34 24.89 11.34
CA PHE A 311 -3.40 25.09 12.32
C PHE A 311 -4.53 25.95 11.74
N ASN A 312 -5.54 25.32 11.16
CA ASN A 312 -6.61 26.05 10.44
C ASN A 312 -7.38 27.03 11.34
N GLU A 313 -7.60 26.72 12.61
CA GLU A 313 -8.35 27.57 13.54
C GLU A 313 -7.75 28.97 13.69
N ALA A 314 -6.43 29.12 13.50
CA ALA A 314 -5.76 30.42 13.56
C ALA A 314 -5.77 31.16 12.21
N PHE A 315 -5.62 30.43 11.10
CA PHE A 315 -5.37 31.05 9.79
C PHE A 315 -6.61 31.09 8.88
N VAL A 316 -7.65 30.30 9.15
CA VAL A 316 -8.88 30.28 8.34
C VAL A 316 -9.99 30.95 9.13
N ILE A 317 -10.47 32.07 8.59
CA ILE A 317 -11.43 32.97 9.24
C ILE A 317 -12.70 33.12 8.40
N ASP A 318 -13.79 33.49 9.05
CA ASP A 318 -15.04 33.84 8.40
C ASP A 318 -15.07 35.32 7.96
N ARG A 319 -16.13 35.70 7.26
CA ARG A 319 -16.35 37.08 6.78
C ARG A 319 -16.34 38.07 7.92
N ALA A 320 -17.02 37.79 9.02
CA ALA A 320 -17.15 38.73 10.14
C ALA A 320 -15.78 39.04 10.76
N THR A 321 -14.95 38.01 10.96
CA THR A 321 -13.58 38.17 11.47
C THR A 321 -12.70 38.93 10.47
N ARG A 322 -12.81 38.61 9.16
CA ARG A 322 -12.12 39.35 8.09
C ARG A 322 -12.43 40.82 8.13
N ASP A 323 -13.73 41.18 8.13
CA ASP A 323 -14.17 42.56 8.07
C ASP A 323 -13.75 43.35 9.32
N LYS A 324 -13.78 42.69 10.49
CA LYS A 324 -13.24 43.25 11.74
C LYS A 324 -11.73 43.55 11.63
N LEU A 325 -10.94 42.60 11.16
CA LEU A 325 -9.49 42.78 11.04
C LEU A 325 -9.09 43.86 10.03
N ILE A 326 -9.87 44.02 8.95
CA ILE A 326 -9.66 45.07 7.96
C ILE A 326 -10.07 46.45 8.55
N ALA A 327 -11.14 46.51 9.34
CA ALA A 327 -11.56 47.71 10.02
C ALA A 327 -10.55 48.14 11.11
N GLU A 328 -9.95 47.19 11.84
CA GLU A 328 -8.90 47.46 12.83
C GLU A 328 -7.64 48.04 12.19
N HIS A 329 -7.21 47.51 11.04
CA HIS A 329 -6.10 48.05 10.28
C HIS A 329 -6.19 47.68 8.80
N SER A 330 -6.21 48.67 7.92
CA SER A 330 -6.45 48.50 6.47
C SER A 330 -5.43 47.59 5.76
N SER A 331 -4.19 47.48 6.27
CA SER A 331 -3.18 46.59 5.69
C SER A 331 -3.60 45.13 5.74
N SER A 332 -4.50 44.72 6.64
CA SER A 332 -5.01 43.38 6.74
C SER A 332 -5.59 42.86 5.41
N ALA A 333 -6.20 43.77 4.60
CA ALA A 333 -6.79 43.43 3.31
C ALA A 333 -5.76 42.86 2.31
N GLU A 334 -4.48 43.21 2.44
CA GLU A 334 -3.43 42.76 1.50
C GLU A 334 -3.16 41.25 1.62
N ILE A 335 -3.27 40.71 2.85
CA ILE A 335 -2.90 39.34 3.16
C ILE A 335 -4.09 38.45 3.54
N ILE A 336 -5.30 38.96 3.57
CA ILE A 336 -6.50 38.13 3.72
C ILE A 336 -7.00 37.75 2.32
N LYS A 337 -7.02 36.43 2.00
CA LYS A 337 -7.36 35.90 0.69
C LYS A 337 -8.56 34.97 0.76
N PRO A 338 -9.41 34.89 -0.28
CA PRO A 338 -10.48 33.90 -0.31
C PRO A 338 -9.90 32.48 -0.27
N PHE A 339 -10.56 31.58 0.45
CA PHE A 339 -10.02 30.24 0.78
C PHE A 339 -11.00 29.12 0.39
N LEU A 340 -10.47 28.03 -0.20
CA LEU A 340 -11.25 26.90 -0.66
C LEU A 340 -10.69 25.59 -0.10
N ARG A 341 -11.57 24.71 0.36
CA ARG A 341 -11.22 23.38 0.87
C ARG A 341 -11.58 22.31 -0.14
N GLY A 342 -10.95 21.14 -0.06
CA GLY A 342 -11.22 20.01 -0.96
C GLY A 342 -12.71 19.65 -1.03
N ARG A 343 -13.39 19.59 0.11
CA ARG A 343 -14.82 19.26 0.18
C ARG A 343 -15.77 20.27 -0.48
N ASP A 344 -15.28 21.46 -0.75
CA ASP A 344 -16.06 22.55 -1.35
C ASP A 344 -15.99 22.53 -2.89
N VAL A 345 -15.20 21.65 -3.49
CA VAL A 345 -15.16 21.42 -4.94
C VAL A 345 -16.13 20.31 -5.29
N LYS A 346 -16.94 20.56 -6.31
CA LYS A 346 -17.89 19.63 -6.91
C LYS A 346 -17.71 19.64 -8.42
N ARG A 347 -18.18 18.61 -9.09
CA ARG A 347 -18.18 18.54 -10.55
C ARG A 347 -18.82 19.79 -11.15
N TRP A 348 -18.10 20.49 -12.00
CA TRP A 348 -18.46 21.74 -12.68
C TRP A 348 -18.57 23.00 -11.80
N ARG A 349 -18.50 22.92 -10.46
CA ARG A 349 -18.70 24.08 -9.58
C ARG A 349 -17.84 24.03 -8.33
N MET A 350 -17.69 25.19 -7.72
CA MET A 350 -17.16 25.35 -6.37
C MET A 350 -18.28 25.86 -5.45
N GLU A 351 -18.42 25.27 -4.28
CA GLU A 351 -19.37 25.66 -3.24
C GLU A 351 -18.65 26.53 -2.21
N TYR A 352 -18.35 27.78 -2.61
CA TYR A 352 -17.59 28.71 -1.76
C TYR A 352 -18.32 28.99 -0.45
N GLN A 353 -17.68 28.72 0.67
CA GLN A 353 -18.23 28.82 2.02
C GLN A 353 -17.94 30.16 2.71
N ASP A 354 -17.53 31.16 1.96
CA ASP A 354 -17.20 32.49 2.46
C ASP A 354 -16.10 32.48 3.54
N LEU A 355 -15.10 31.66 3.31
CA LEU A 355 -13.93 31.51 4.16
C LEU A 355 -12.73 32.27 3.58
N TYR A 356 -11.89 32.74 4.46
CA TYR A 356 -10.72 33.54 4.13
C TYR A 356 -9.48 32.99 4.83
N LEU A 357 -8.34 33.08 4.15
CA LEU A 357 -7.03 32.69 4.66
C LEU A 357 -6.23 33.93 5.06
N ILE A 358 -5.71 33.97 6.26
CA ILE A 358 -4.65 34.89 6.65
C ILE A 358 -3.34 34.37 6.03
N PHE A 359 -2.95 34.96 4.88
CA PHE A 359 -1.85 34.48 4.06
C PHE A 359 -0.51 35.07 4.52
N THR A 360 0.02 34.59 5.63
CA THR A 360 1.34 34.95 6.16
C THR A 360 2.40 34.01 5.62
N LYS A 361 2.93 34.29 4.43
CA LYS A 361 3.99 33.48 3.79
C LYS A 361 5.31 33.55 4.59
N LYS A 362 6.17 32.56 4.39
CA LYS A 362 7.51 32.53 5.00
C LYS A 362 8.30 33.81 4.68
N GLY A 363 8.88 34.43 5.72
CA GLY A 363 9.65 35.66 5.61
C GLY A 363 8.82 36.95 5.58
N ILE A 364 7.50 36.88 5.84
CA ILE A 364 6.67 38.08 5.94
C ILE A 364 7.09 38.94 7.13
N ASP A 365 7.08 40.25 6.95
CA ASP A 365 7.21 41.21 8.05
C ASP A 365 5.86 41.45 8.70
N ILE A 366 5.56 40.70 9.77
CA ILE A 366 4.24 40.74 10.44
C ILE A 366 3.96 42.10 11.08
N LYS A 367 4.98 42.90 11.39
CA LYS A 367 4.82 44.24 11.97
C LYS A 367 4.07 45.21 11.05
N LYS A 368 4.04 44.96 9.76
CA LYS A 368 3.24 45.72 8.79
C LYS A 368 1.73 45.43 8.90
N TYR A 369 1.35 44.37 9.63
CA TYR A 369 0.00 43.86 9.75
C TYR A 369 -0.42 43.74 11.23
N PRO A 370 -0.49 44.86 11.99
CA PRO A 370 -0.64 44.83 13.44
C PRO A 370 -1.94 44.16 13.92
N ALA A 371 -3.06 44.33 13.21
CA ALA A 371 -4.30 43.64 13.55
C ALA A 371 -4.18 42.13 13.39
N ILE A 372 -3.48 41.66 12.34
CA ILE A 372 -3.22 40.24 12.12
C ILE A 372 -2.26 39.68 13.17
N GLU A 373 -1.19 40.40 13.49
CA GLU A 373 -0.25 39.99 14.55
C GLU A 373 -0.97 39.81 15.89
N ASN A 374 -1.80 40.79 16.26
CA ASN A 374 -2.58 40.74 17.49
C ASN A 374 -3.56 39.55 17.48
N TYR A 375 -4.27 39.35 16.38
CA TYR A 375 -5.21 38.24 16.22
C TYR A 375 -4.50 36.88 16.33
N LEU A 376 -3.40 36.68 15.64
CA LEU A 376 -2.65 35.40 15.68
C LEU A 376 -1.99 35.16 17.04
N SER A 377 -1.68 36.22 17.80
CA SER A 377 -1.01 36.11 19.10
C SER A 377 -1.80 35.28 20.13
N GLN A 378 -3.13 35.26 20.05
CA GLN A 378 -3.98 34.43 20.91
C GLN A 378 -3.75 32.92 20.72
N TYR A 379 -3.22 32.51 19.56
CA TYR A 379 -2.90 31.14 19.23
C TYR A 379 -1.41 30.81 19.36
N LYS A 380 -0.56 31.75 19.78
CA LYS A 380 0.89 31.67 19.73
C LYS A 380 1.43 30.37 20.34
N ASN A 381 0.97 29.98 21.53
CA ASN A 381 1.44 28.79 22.23
C ASN A 381 1.21 27.50 21.38
N ARG A 382 0.11 27.42 20.63
CA ARG A 382 -0.19 26.27 19.75
C ARG A 382 0.58 26.35 18.43
N LEU A 383 0.84 27.55 17.96
CA LEU A 383 1.54 27.80 16.71
C LEU A 383 3.05 27.55 16.82
N GLU A 384 3.66 27.77 18.00
CA GLU A 384 5.09 27.53 18.28
C GLU A 384 5.45 26.03 18.32
N ILE A 385 4.53 25.15 18.69
CA ILE A 385 4.77 23.70 18.79
C ILE A 385 4.53 22.95 17.47
N ARG A 386 4.19 23.63 16.37
CA ARG A 386 4.01 23.02 15.06
C ARG A 386 5.33 22.45 14.53
N ALA A 387 5.23 21.33 13.79
CA ALA A 387 6.39 20.76 13.11
C ALA A 387 6.88 21.69 11.99
N GLY A 388 8.21 21.76 11.81
CA GLY A 388 8.86 22.57 10.79
C GLY A 388 9.61 23.77 11.36
N ASP A 389 10.15 24.62 10.47
CA ASP A 389 11.00 25.78 10.81
C ASP A 389 10.30 27.14 10.59
N SER A 390 8.96 27.14 10.42
CA SER A 390 8.19 28.37 10.26
C SER A 390 8.02 29.10 11.60
N LYS A 391 8.06 30.44 11.55
CA LYS A 391 7.76 31.26 12.72
C LYS A 391 6.29 31.06 13.12
N TRP A 392 5.97 31.35 14.39
CA TRP A 392 4.62 31.12 14.92
C TRP A 392 3.50 31.80 14.12
N PHE A 393 3.76 32.95 13.50
CA PHE A 393 2.81 33.69 12.68
C PHE A 393 2.85 33.30 11.18
N GLU A 394 3.80 32.48 10.74
CA GLU A 394 3.91 32.05 9.34
C GLU A 394 3.07 30.79 9.09
N LEU A 395 2.60 30.61 7.88
CA LEU A 395 2.00 29.35 7.40
C LEU A 395 3.03 28.23 7.44
N GLN A 396 2.62 27.01 7.75
CA GLN A 396 3.52 25.86 7.83
C GLN A 396 4.20 25.54 6.49
N ALA A 397 3.44 25.65 5.39
CA ALA A 397 3.97 25.57 4.04
C ALA A 397 3.12 26.42 3.09
N SER A 398 3.79 27.28 2.35
CA SER A 398 3.21 28.08 1.28
C SER A 398 4.12 28.04 0.06
N PRO A 399 3.60 27.97 -1.17
CA PRO A 399 4.43 28.03 -2.37
C PRO A 399 5.13 29.38 -2.51
N ALA A 400 6.31 29.36 -3.07
CA ALA A 400 7.09 30.59 -3.33
C ALA A 400 6.41 31.51 -4.36
N GLU A 401 5.69 30.92 -5.33
CA GLU A 401 5.04 31.65 -6.42
C GLU A 401 3.54 31.77 -6.18
N VAL A 402 3.13 32.86 -5.55
CA VAL A 402 1.73 33.15 -5.21
C VAL A 402 0.87 33.41 -6.47
N ASN A 403 1.46 33.97 -7.52
CA ASN A 403 0.78 34.29 -8.79
C ASN A 403 0.09 33.07 -9.44
N ARG A 404 0.47 31.85 -9.06
CA ARG A 404 -0.18 30.63 -9.55
C ARG A 404 -1.60 30.49 -9.06
N PHE A 405 -1.93 31.01 -7.88
CA PHE A 405 -3.28 30.98 -7.33
C PHE A 405 -4.21 32.02 -7.97
N GLU A 406 -3.65 33.07 -8.53
CA GLU A 406 -4.38 34.21 -9.08
C GLU A 406 -4.84 34.01 -10.53
N ARG A 407 -4.39 32.93 -11.18
CA ARG A 407 -4.78 32.59 -12.56
C ARG A 407 -5.93 31.59 -12.57
N ARG A 408 -6.72 31.62 -13.66
CA ARG A 408 -7.72 30.57 -13.95
C ARG A 408 -7.04 29.22 -13.93
N LYS A 409 -7.66 28.23 -13.25
CA LYS A 409 -7.09 26.90 -13.05
C LYS A 409 -8.16 25.85 -12.83
N ILE A 410 -7.85 24.61 -13.17
CA ILE A 410 -8.69 23.45 -12.83
C ILE A 410 -8.30 22.99 -11.41
N VAL A 411 -9.28 22.94 -10.51
CA VAL A 411 -9.11 22.47 -9.13
C VAL A 411 -9.80 21.12 -8.93
N TYR A 412 -9.23 20.29 -8.05
CA TYR A 412 -9.82 18.98 -7.69
C TYR A 412 -9.39 18.56 -6.28
N PRO A 413 -10.24 17.80 -5.53
CA PRO A 413 -9.93 17.37 -4.17
C PRO A 413 -8.89 16.21 -4.15
N ASP A 414 -8.12 16.10 -3.04
CA ASP A 414 -7.23 14.94 -2.79
C ASP A 414 -8.02 13.63 -2.65
N ILE A 415 -9.25 13.70 -2.15
CA ILE A 415 -10.11 12.54 -1.92
C ILE A 415 -11.50 12.83 -2.48
N ALA A 416 -11.97 11.99 -3.40
CA ALA A 416 -13.30 12.06 -3.99
C ALA A 416 -13.84 10.65 -4.32
N SER A 417 -15.16 10.54 -4.42
CA SER A 417 -15.84 9.31 -4.88
C SER A 417 -16.12 9.33 -6.39
N SER A 418 -15.97 10.48 -7.02
CA SER A 418 -16.22 10.72 -8.45
C SER A 418 -15.27 11.75 -9.03
N CYS A 419 -15.32 11.98 -10.34
CA CYS A 419 -14.62 13.08 -10.99
C CYS A 419 -15.23 14.41 -10.52
N GLU A 420 -14.54 15.10 -9.64
CA GLU A 420 -14.92 16.41 -9.09
C GLU A 420 -13.90 17.45 -9.54
N PHE A 421 -13.88 17.78 -10.84
CA PHE A 421 -13.04 18.83 -11.40
C PHE A 421 -13.88 20.09 -11.67
N ALA A 422 -13.36 21.25 -11.30
CA ALA A 422 -14.02 22.54 -11.51
C ALA A 422 -13.00 23.63 -11.88
N PHE A 423 -13.47 24.72 -12.51
CA PHE A 423 -12.66 25.92 -12.69
C PHE A 423 -12.70 26.83 -11.47
N ASP A 424 -11.55 27.34 -11.08
CA ASP A 424 -11.41 28.53 -10.27
C ASP A 424 -11.10 29.75 -11.16
N ASN A 425 -12.11 30.62 -11.29
CA ASN A 425 -12.01 31.90 -11.99
C ASN A 425 -11.84 33.10 -11.02
N ASN A 426 -11.84 32.84 -9.69
CA ASN A 426 -11.95 33.87 -8.67
C ASN A 426 -10.68 34.05 -7.84
N SER A 427 -9.54 33.52 -8.31
CA SER A 427 -8.24 33.64 -7.63
C SER A 427 -8.27 33.12 -6.19
N ILE A 428 -8.96 32.00 -5.95
CA ILE A 428 -9.13 31.43 -4.61
C ILE A 428 -7.89 30.65 -4.20
N PHE A 429 -7.49 30.78 -2.94
CA PHE A 429 -6.34 30.11 -2.36
C PHE A 429 -6.77 28.73 -1.83
N PRO A 430 -6.24 27.62 -2.39
CA PRO A 430 -6.63 26.28 -2.00
C PRO A 430 -5.94 25.82 -0.71
N ASP A 431 -6.61 25.00 0.08
CA ASP A 431 -5.98 24.28 1.19
C ASP A 431 -5.19 23.06 0.72
N CYS A 432 -4.46 22.41 1.64
CA CYS A 432 -3.64 21.23 1.34
C CYS A 432 -4.45 19.97 0.96
N THR A 433 -5.78 20.01 1.01
CA THR A 433 -6.67 18.93 0.53
C THR A 433 -7.11 19.14 -0.92
N LEU A 434 -6.63 20.20 -1.56
CA LEU A 434 -6.87 20.53 -2.96
C LEU A 434 -5.59 20.46 -3.77
N PHE A 435 -5.73 19.93 -4.98
CA PHE A 435 -4.76 20.05 -6.04
C PHE A 435 -5.29 20.93 -7.16
N PHE A 436 -4.38 21.45 -7.98
CA PHE A 436 -4.78 22.19 -9.17
C PHE A 436 -3.81 22.02 -10.33
N ILE A 437 -4.39 22.20 -11.52
CA ILE A 437 -3.69 22.22 -12.81
C ILE A 437 -3.84 23.64 -13.35
N PRO A 438 -2.76 24.37 -13.65
CA PRO A 438 -2.82 25.72 -14.22
C PRO A 438 -3.18 25.67 -15.71
N SER A 439 -4.41 25.30 -16.00
CA SER A 439 -4.98 25.18 -17.33
C SER A 439 -6.30 25.93 -17.41
N GLU A 440 -6.52 26.64 -18.51
CA GLU A 440 -7.75 27.34 -18.84
C GLU A 440 -8.60 26.58 -19.87
N SER A 441 -8.17 25.36 -20.26
CA SER A 441 -8.81 24.55 -21.29
C SER A 441 -10.13 23.97 -20.81
N GLU A 442 -11.23 24.42 -21.37
CA GLU A 442 -12.57 23.88 -21.15
C GLU A 442 -12.68 22.46 -21.72
N TYR A 443 -12.01 22.20 -22.84
CA TYR A 443 -11.86 20.84 -23.37
C TYR A 443 -11.28 19.89 -22.31
N LEU A 444 -10.16 20.28 -21.68
CA LEU A 444 -9.54 19.43 -20.64
C LEU A 444 -10.46 19.22 -19.44
N LEU A 445 -11.20 20.27 -19.00
CA LEU A 445 -12.14 20.13 -17.91
C LEU A 445 -13.27 19.15 -18.24
N GLY A 446 -13.84 19.25 -19.47
CA GLY A 446 -14.88 18.34 -19.94
C GLY A 446 -14.39 16.90 -19.98
N PHE A 447 -13.20 16.72 -20.52
CA PHE A 447 -12.55 15.43 -20.61
C PHE A 447 -12.34 14.79 -19.24
N LEU A 448 -11.77 15.52 -18.26
CA LEU A 448 -11.51 15.04 -16.90
C LEU A 448 -12.79 14.68 -16.14
N ASN A 449 -13.93 15.28 -16.48
CA ASN A 449 -15.23 14.99 -15.87
C ASN A 449 -16.03 13.90 -16.60
N SER A 450 -15.50 13.29 -17.65
CA SER A 450 -16.22 12.24 -18.39
C SER A 450 -16.35 10.94 -17.61
N SER A 451 -17.37 10.13 -17.95
CA SER A 451 -17.61 8.82 -17.36
C SER A 451 -16.48 7.83 -17.65
N ILE A 452 -15.82 7.95 -18.80
CA ILE A 452 -14.68 7.11 -19.18
C ILE A 452 -13.46 7.40 -18.27
N ILE A 453 -13.24 8.65 -17.93
CA ILE A 453 -12.20 9.00 -16.95
C ILE A 453 -12.60 8.56 -15.55
N GLN A 454 -13.88 8.62 -15.19
CA GLN A 454 -14.38 8.05 -13.95
C GLN A 454 -14.10 6.54 -13.87
N PHE A 455 -14.34 5.79 -14.96
CA PHE A 455 -13.97 4.38 -15.05
C PHE A 455 -12.44 4.20 -14.88
N PHE A 456 -11.61 4.93 -15.63
CA PHE A 456 -10.15 4.87 -15.51
C PHE A 456 -9.69 5.13 -14.07
N ILE A 457 -10.23 6.16 -13.41
CA ILE A 457 -9.93 6.50 -12.00
C ILE A 457 -10.32 5.35 -11.07
N SER A 458 -11.50 4.76 -11.26
CA SER A 458 -11.97 3.65 -10.43
C SER A 458 -11.02 2.46 -10.47
N GLN A 459 -10.34 2.25 -11.60
CA GLN A 459 -9.42 1.16 -11.83
C GLN A 459 -7.97 1.46 -11.39
N ILE A 460 -7.53 2.72 -11.50
CA ILE A 460 -6.11 3.08 -11.35
C ILE A 460 -5.81 3.70 -9.98
N PHE A 461 -6.72 4.52 -9.46
CA PHE A 461 -6.44 5.28 -8.25
C PHE A 461 -6.64 4.44 -6.98
N PRO A 462 -5.77 4.59 -5.97
CA PRO A 462 -5.91 3.84 -4.73
C PRO A 462 -7.27 4.08 -4.07
N ALA A 463 -7.94 2.97 -3.73
CA ALA A 463 -9.15 3.02 -2.92
C ALA A 463 -8.84 3.51 -1.51
N ILE A 464 -9.77 4.28 -0.96
CA ILE A 464 -9.89 4.59 0.44
C ILE A 464 -11.21 3.97 0.90
N ARG A 465 -11.48 3.95 2.20
CA ARG A 465 -12.72 3.37 2.74
C ARG A 465 -13.96 3.83 1.96
N GLY A 466 -14.81 2.90 1.57
CA GLY A 466 -15.94 3.12 0.68
C GLY A 466 -15.51 3.35 -0.78
N ASN A 467 -16.34 4.05 -1.55
CA ASN A 467 -16.06 4.33 -2.97
C ASN A 467 -15.07 5.48 -3.20
N PHE A 468 -14.45 6.02 -2.13
CA PHE A 468 -13.52 7.12 -2.26
C PHE A 468 -12.18 6.69 -2.84
N ARG A 469 -11.58 7.56 -3.66
CA ARG A 469 -10.28 7.38 -4.31
C ARG A 469 -9.34 8.53 -3.95
N ARG A 470 -8.04 8.26 -4.01
CA ARG A 470 -7.00 9.26 -3.76
C ARG A 470 -6.52 9.91 -5.06
N PHE A 471 -6.78 11.21 -5.22
CA PHE A 471 -6.47 12.00 -6.42
C PHE A 471 -5.10 12.71 -6.34
N LYS A 472 -4.06 12.03 -5.86
CA LYS A 472 -2.72 12.63 -5.88
C LYS A 472 -2.20 12.82 -7.29
N SER A 473 -1.36 13.84 -7.48
CA SER A 473 -0.78 14.18 -8.79
C SER A 473 -0.11 13.00 -9.48
N ILE A 474 0.54 12.09 -8.73
CA ILE A 474 1.17 10.88 -9.28
C ILE A 474 0.15 9.93 -9.97
N TYR A 475 -1.10 9.93 -9.57
CA TYR A 475 -2.16 9.13 -10.19
C TYR A 475 -2.87 9.93 -11.28
N VAL A 476 -3.24 11.19 -10.99
CA VAL A 476 -3.92 12.07 -11.94
C VAL A 476 -3.06 12.31 -13.19
N SER A 477 -1.74 12.37 -13.06
CA SER A 477 -0.81 12.51 -14.18
C SER A 477 -0.83 11.33 -15.16
N GLN A 478 -1.35 10.16 -14.75
CA GLN A 478 -1.43 8.96 -15.60
C GLN A 478 -2.67 8.95 -16.51
N ILE A 479 -3.64 9.85 -16.31
CA ILE A 479 -4.85 9.91 -17.13
C ILE A 479 -4.43 10.14 -18.59
N PRO A 480 -4.77 9.22 -19.52
CA PRO A 480 -4.38 9.36 -20.92
C PRO A 480 -5.28 10.38 -21.63
N ILE A 481 -4.71 11.35 -22.31
CA ILE A 481 -5.43 12.39 -23.05
C ILE A 481 -5.23 12.13 -24.56
N PRO A 482 -6.27 11.68 -25.29
CA PRO A 482 -6.18 11.44 -26.72
C PRO A 482 -6.12 12.76 -27.49
N THR A 483 -5.62 12.68 -28.73
CA THR A 483 -5.63 13.82 -29.64
C THR A 483 -7.03 13.99 -30.23
N ALA A 484 -7.59 15.19 -30.12
CA ALA A 484 -8.86 15.56 -30.73
C ALA A 484 -8.66 16.59 -31.84
N THR A 485 -9.52 16.59 -32.85
CA THR A 485 -9.59 17.65 -33.87
C THR A 485 -10.10 18.96 -33.24
N GLU A 486 -9.80 20.09 -33.87
CA GLU A 486 -10.29 21.40 -33.40
C GLU A 486 -11.82 21.44 -33.31
N ALA A 487 -12.52 20.78 -34.22
CA ALA A 487 -13.98 20.70 -34.22
C ALA A 487 -14.52 19.93 -33.01
N GLU A 488 -13.91 18.80 -32.65
CA GLU A 488 -14.27 18.01 -31.48
C GLU A 488 -13.97 18.76 -30.20
N GLN A 489 -12.81 19.42 -30.10
CA GLN A 489 -12.45 20.26 -28.94
C GLN A 489 -13.50 21.35 -28.75
N LYS A 490 -13.84 22.08 -29.81
CA LYS A 490 -14.81 23.17 -29.76
C LYS A 490 -16.21 22.68 -29.39
N THR A 491 -16.60 21.49 -29.80
CA THR A 491 -17.88 20.89 -29.42
C THR A 491 -17.91 20.60 -27.92
N ILE A 492 -16.85 19.97 -27.39
CA ILE A 492 -16.73 19.71 -25.94
C ILE A 492 -16.71 21.04 -25.16
N GLU A 493 -15.95 22.03 -25.59
CA GLU A 493 -15.90 23.36 -24.94
C GLU A 493 -17.28 24.00 -24.86
N THR A 494 -18.07 23.94 -25.94
CA THR A 494 -19.45 24.47 -25.95
C THR A 494 -20.35 23.74 -24.94
N LEU A 495 -20.24 22.42 -24.82
CA LEU A 495 -21.00 21.63 -23.84
C LEU A 495 -20.56 21.92 -22.42
N VAL A 496 -19.25 22.07 -22.19
CA VAL A 496 -18.68 22.44 -20.88
C VAL A 496 -19.18 23.81 -20.43
N GLN A 497 -19.24 24.81 -21.33
CA GLN A 497 -19.79 26.12 -21.00
C GLN A 497 -21.24 26.03 -20.48
N LYS A 498 -22.08 25.23 -21.14
CA LYS A 498 -23.45 24.97 -20.66
C LYS A 498 -23.46 24.33 -19.27
N CYS A 499 -22.57 23.36 -19.01
CA CYS A 499 -22.44 22.72 -17.71
C CYS A 499 -22.00 23.71 -16.61
N LEU A 500 -21.08 24.63 -16.95
CA LEU A 500 -20.58 25.65 -16.03
C LEU A 500 -21.66 26.72 -15.72
N GLU A 501 -22.38 27.18 -16.74
CA GLU A 501 -23.49 28.13 -16.59
C GLU A 501 -24.63 27.57 -15.73
N ALA A 502 -24.95 26.28 -15.94
CA ALA A 502 -25.91 25.55 -15.13
C ALA A 502 -25.38 25.15 -13.74
N LYS A 503 -24.12 25.46 -13.42
CA LYS A 503 -23.44 25.08 -12.16
C LYS A 503 -23.58 23.59 -11.85
N GLY A 504 -23.53 22.75 -12.89
CA GLY A 504 -23.66 21.30 -12.76
C GLY A 504 -25.07 20.81 -12.39
N GLN A 505 -26.09 21.62 -12.51
CA GLN A 505 -27.48 21.21 -12.24
C GLN A 505 -28.20 20.85 -13.55
N ASN A 506 -28.83 19.66 -13.57
CA ASN A 506 -29.58 19.14 -14.74
C ASN A 506 -28.74 19.06 -16.03
N VAL A 507 -27.46 18.75 -15.92
CA VAL A 507 -26.49 18.71 -17.04
C VAL A 507 -26.37 17.36 -17.72
N GLY A 508 -27.12 16.34 -17.29
CA GLY A 508 -26.93 14.94 -17.70
C GLY A 508 -26.91 14.71 -19.22
N GLN A 509 -27.74 15.46 -19.99
CA GLN A 509 -27.74 15.36 -21.44
C GLN A 509 -26.40 15.85 -22.04
N TRP A 510 -25.87 16.98 -21.57
CA TRP A 510 -24.60 17.52 -22.07
C TRP A 510 -23.40 16.66 -21.64
N GLU A 511 -23.45 16.08 -20.44
CA GLU A 511 -22.45 15.12 -19.99
C GLU A 511 -22.45 13.85 -20.85
N GLN A 512 -23.63 13.34 -21.23
CA GLN A 512 -23.74 12.21 -22.13
C GLN A 512 -23.15 12.52 -23.51
N GLU A 513 -23.43 13.71 -24.06
CA GLU A 513 -22.84 14.14 -25.34
C GLU A 513 -21.32 14.25 -25.26
N ILE A 514 -20.77 14.75 -24.13
CA ILE A 514 -19.33 14.76 -23.87
C ILE A 514 -18.78 13.34 -23.81
N ASP A 515 -19.43 12.43 -23.10
CA ASP A 515 -19.02 11.03 -22.95
C ASP A 515 -18.98 10.31 -24.29
N GLU A 516 -19.93 10.56 -25.18
CA GLU A 516 -19.96 10.00 -26.53
C GLU A 516 -18.78 10.47 -27.39
N ILE A 517 -18.42 11.76 -27.30
CA ILE A 517 -17.26 12.29 -28.03
C ILE A 517 -15.98 11.69 -27.43
N VAL A 518 -15.84 11.68 -26.11
CA VAL A 518 -14.68 11.12 -25.43
C VAL A 518 -14.51 9.64 -25.75
N ALA A 519 -15.59 8.85 -25.77
CA ALA A 519 -15.55 7.44 -26.14
C ALA A 519 -15.01 7.24 -27.57
N ARG A 520 -15.45 8.04 -28.53
CA ARG A 520 -14.96 7.98 -29.92
C ARG A 520 -13.47 8.33 -30.00
N LEU A 521 -13.00 9.33 -29.24
CA LEU A 521 -11.59 9.71 -29.17
C LEU A 521 -10.71 8.56 -28.67
N TYR A 522 -11.22 7.71 -27.79
CA TYR A 522 -10.53 6.48 -27.37
C TYR A 522 -10.73 5.28 -28.33
N GLY A 523 -11.52 5.43 -29.39
CA GLY A 523 -11.86 4.33 -30.29
C GLY A 523 -12.68 3.23 -29.64
N LEU A 524 -13.54 3.57 -28.65
CA LEU A 524 -14.38 2.62 -27.94
C LEU A 524 -15.63 2.30 -28.77
N SER A 525 -15.95 1.01 -28.87
CA SER A 525 -17.21 0.50 -29.43
C SER A 525 -18.32 0.48 -28.37
N ASP A 526 -19.56 0.23 -28.81
CA ASP A 526 -20.68 0.07 -27.85
C ASP A 526 -20.49 -1.13 -26.93
N LEU A 527 -19.79 -2.18 -27.39
CA LEU A 527 -19.41 -3.34 -26.57
C LEU A 527 -18.40 -3.01 -25.48
N ASP A 528 -17.54 -2.00 -25.67
CA ASP A 528 -16.58 -1.55 -24.67
C ASP A 528 -17.26 -0.71 -23.55
N ARG A 529 -18.53 -0.32 -23.73
CA ARG A 529 -19.30 0.55 -22.82
C ARG A 529 -20.29 -0.20 -21.92
N THR A 530 -20.56 -1.46 -22.24
CA THR A 530 -21.42 -2.38 -21.48
C THR A 530 -20.60 -3.21 -20.50
#